data_ba10762ec5c7e0caece93da91ec4e6aa
#
_entry.id   ba10762ec5c7e0caece93da91ec4e6aa
#
_cell.length_a   1.000
_cell.length_b   1.000
_cell.length_c   1.000
_cell.angle_alpha   90.00
_cell.angle_beta   90.00
_cell.angle_gamma   90.00
#
_symmetry.space_group_name_H-M   'P 1'
#
loop_
_entity.id
_entity.type
_entity.pdbx_description
1 polymer ?
#
loop_
_entity_poly.entity_id
_entity_poly.type
_entity_poly.pdbx_seq_one_letter_code
_entity_poly.pdbx_strand_id
1 'polypeptide(L)'
;SAYLIADRVTVHSKHNDDEQYVWESSAGGSFTIAPDPGEPLGRGTKIVLLLKEDQLDYAEERRVKEIVKKHSQFIGYPIKLVVQKEREIEVSDDEEEKEDDKEKEKPEEEKKEGGDDEAKVEDVEDTEDKEKDKKKKKIKEKYVEDEELNKTKPIWMRNPDDITQEEYGEF
;
A
#
# COMPACT_ATOMS: atom_id res chain seq x y z
N SER A 1 13.70 19.13 -3.19
CA SER A 1 14.08 17.88 -3.88
C SER A 1 12.91 17.18 -4.56
N ALA A 2 11.67 17.27 -4.03
CA ALA A 2 10.49 16.62 -4.63
C ALA A 2 10.28 16.98 -6.11
N TYR A 3 10.55 18.19 -6.51
CA TYR A 3 10.42 18.66 -7.90
C TYR A 3 11.45 18.09 -8.88
N LEU A 4 12.42 17.33 -8.40
CA LEU A 4 13.30 16.56 -9.30
C LEU A 4 12.54 15.45 -10.01
N ILE A 5 11.54 14.88 -9.35
CA ILE A 5 10.75 13.75 -9.85
C ILE A 5 9.27 14.06 -10.07
N ALA A 6 8.77 15.20 -9.56
CA ALA A 6 7.36 15.56 -9.64
C ALA A 6 7.16 16.92 -10.30
N ASP A 7 6.10 17.02 -11.13
CA ASP A 7 5.63 18.28 -11.73
C ASP A 7 4.80 19.09 -10.74
N ARG A 8 4.08 18.41 -9.84
CA ARG A 8 3.22 19.02 -8.83
C ARG A 8 3.36 18.28 -7.51
N VAL A 9 3.37 19.04 -6.42
CA VAL A 9 3.37 18.54 -5.06
C VAL A 9 2.18 19.10 -4.31
N THR A 10 1.40 18.22 -3.70
CA THR A 10 0.28 18.58 -2.83
C THR A 10 0.57 18.05 -1.43
N VAL A 11 0.45 18.90 -0.42
CA VAL A 11 0.71 18.56 0.98
C VAL A 11 -0.54 18.83 1.80
N HIS A 12 -1.11 17.78 2.36
CA HIS A 12 -2.22 17.84 3.32
C HIS A 12 -1.65 17.70 4.73
N SER A 13 -2.02 18.60 5.62
CA SER A 13 -1.49 18.61 6.98
C SER A 13 -2.56 18.88 8.02
N LYS A 14 -2.53 18.10 9.11
CA LYS A 14 -3.42 18.27 10.25
C LYS A 14 -2.63 18.16 11.55
N HIS A 15 -2.71 19.22 12.36
CA HIS A 15 -2.22 19.27 13.73
C HIS A 15 -3.41 19.25 14.72
N ASN A 16 -3.20 18.81 15.95
CA ASN A 16 -4.25 18.71 16.97
C ASN A 16 -4.94 20.05 17.28
N ASP A 17 -4.17 21.14 17.24
CA ASP A 17 -4.61 22.47 17.65
C ASP A 17 -5.03 23.36 16.47
N ASP A 18 -5.08 22.82 15.26
CA ASP A 18 -5.39 23.56 14.05
C ASP A 18 -6.29 22.80 13.09
N GLU A 19 -6.86 23.49 12.13
CA GLU A 19 -7.64 22.91 11.05
C GLU A 19 -6.73 22.21 10.04
N GLN A 20 -7.32 21.33 9.23
CA GLN A 20 -6.60 20.67 8.14
C GLN A 20 -6.45 21.63 6.96
N TYR A 21 -5.20 21.78 6.49
CA TYR A 21 -4.84 22.61 5.34
C TYR A 21 -4.23 21.79 4.22
N VAL A 22 -4.41 22.28 3.01
CA VAL A 22 -3.75 21.77 1.81
C VAL A 22 -2.88 22.88 1.21
N TRP A 23 -1.63 22.50 0.98
CA TRP A 23 -0.64 23.30 0.24
C TRP A 23 -0.38 22.65 -1.10
N GLU A 24 -0.29 23.43 -2.17
CA GLU A 24 -0.01 22.92 -3.52
C GLU A 24 0.93 23.86 -4.25
N SER A 25 1.86 23.30 -5.02
CA SER A 25 2.75 24.03 -5.90
C SER A 25 3.25 23.19 -7.09
N SER A 26 3.52 23.87 -8.21
CA SER A 26 4.03 23.31 -9.47
C SER A 26 5.42 23.85 -9.80
N ALA A 27 6.33 23.94 -8.85
CA ALA A 27 7.73 24.37 -9.06
C ALA A 27 7.97 25.75 -9.72
N GLY A 28 6.92 26.49 -10.06
CA GLY A 28 7.00 27.79 -10.76
C GLY A 28 7.23 29.00 -9.86
N GLY A 29 7.57 28.79 -8.57
CA GLY A 29 7.77 29.85 -7.59
C GLY A 29 6.49 30.37 -6.93
N SER A 30 5.32 29.84 -7.30
CA SER A 30 4.03 30.13 -6.67
C SER A 30 3.48 28.91 -5.96
N PHE A 31 2.71 29.15 -4.91
CA PHE A 31 2.01 28.11 -4.17
C PHE A 31 0.64 28.61 -3.71
N THR A 32 -0.23 27.69 -3.38
CA THR A 32 -1.54 27.97 -2.77
C THR A 32 -1.65 27.26 -1.43
N ILE A 33 -2.35 27.89 -0.49
CA ILE A 33 -2.75 27.28 0.79
C ILE A 33 -4.23 27.56 0.98
N ALA A 34 -5.00 26.53 1.34
CA ALA A 34 -6.40 26.62 1.64
C ALA A 34 -6.81 25.61 2.72
N PRO A 35 -7.95 25.81 3.42
CA PRO A 35 -8.58 24.75 4.20
C PRO A 35 -8.80 23.54 3.32
N ASP A 36 -8.50 22.36 3.83
CA ASP A 36 -8.59 21.10 3.06
C ASP A 36 -10.01 20.52 3.15
N PRO A 37 -10.76 20.49 2.02
CA PRO A 37 -12.09 19.87 1.99
C PRO A 37 -12.06 18.36 1.81
N GLY A 38 -10.86 17.77 1.70
CA GLY A 38 -10.66 16.37 1.45
C GLY A 38 -10.88 15.48 2.67
N GLU A 39 -10.45 14.24 2.54
CA GLU A 39 -10.56 13.23 3.59
C GLU A 39 -9.81 13.65 4.86
N PRO A 40 -10.43 13.55 6.04
CA PRO A 40 -9.79 13.89 7.31
C PRO A 40 -8.57 12.99 7.60
N LEU A 41 -7.42 13.60 7.84
CA LEU A 41 -6.19 12.86 8.21
C LEU A 41 -6.16 12.41 9.67
N GLY A 42 -7.00 13.02 10.55
CA GLY A 42 -6.89 12.88 12.00
C GLY A 42 -5.73 13.68 12.56
N ARG A 43 -4.49 13.26 12.34
CA ARG A 43 -3.25 13.96 12.67
C ARG A 43 -2.12 13.46 11.78
N GLY A 44 -1.35 14.37 11.23
CA GLY A 44 -0.17 14.05 10.43
C GLY A 44 -0.11 14.80 9.11
N THR A 45 0.74 14.30 8.22
CA THR A 45 1.00 14.90 6.92
C THR A 45 0.91 13.86 5.82
N LYS A 46 0.18 14.18 4.74
CA LYS A 46 0.08 13.39 3.52
C LYS A 46 0.67 14.21 2.37
N ILE A 47 1.65 13.66 1.70
CA ILE A 47 2.30 14.29 0.55
C ILE A 47 1.98 13.49 -0.70
N VAL A 48 1.44 14.17 -1.71
CA VAL A 48 1.10 13.59 -3.02
C VAL A 48 2.03 14.19 -4.07
N LEU A 49 2.73 13.34 -4.78
CA LEU A 49 3.65 13.70 -5.86
C LEU A 49 3.02 13.30 -7.19
N LEU A 50 2.74 14.27 -8.06
CA LEU A 50 2.42 14.00 -9.46
C LEU A 50 3.72 13.84 -10.21
N LEU A 51 4.11 12.58 -10.48
CA LEU A 51 5.40 12.27 -11.08
C LEU A 51 5.51 12.78 -12.52
N LYS A 52 6.72 13.20 -12.90
CA LYS A 52 7.07 13.51 -14.28
C LYS A 52 6.97 12.26 -15.14
N GLU A 53 6.70 12.42 -16.42
CA GLU A 53 6.56 11.30 -17.39
C GLU A 53 7.80 10.42 -17.47
N ASP A 54 8.99 10.99 -17.35
CA ASP A 54 10.28 10.29 -17.37
C ASP A 54 10.75 9.75 -16.01
N GLN A 55 9.94 9.96 -14.96
CA GLN A 55 10.25 9.58 -13.57
C GLN A 55 9.20 8.63 -12.94
N LEU A 56 8.43 7.92 -13.75
CA LEU A 56 7.37 7.02 -13.27
C LEU A 56 7.88 5.78 -12.55
N ASP A 57 9.16 5.43 -12.72
CA ASP A 57 9.82 4.34 -11.99
C ASP A 57 9.83 4.56 -10.47
N TYR A 58 9.77 5.81 -9.99
CA TYR A 58 9.65 6.12 -8.57
C TYR A 58 8.30 5.73 -7.94
N ALA A 59 7.31 5.35 -8.74
CA ALA A 59 6.07 4.73 -8.26
C ALA A 59 6.16 3.20 -8.15
N GLU A 60 7.22 2.59 -8.66
CA GLU A 60 7.41 1.14 -8.64
C GLU A 60 7.87 0.67 -7.24
N GLU A 61 7.27 -0.42 -6.77
CA GLU A 61 7.59 -1.03 -5.48
C GLU A 61 9.09 -1.31 -5.32
N ARG A 62 9.69 -1.92 -6.33
CA ARG A 62 11.12 -2.27 -6.31
C ARG A 62 12.00 -1.04 -6.14
N ARG A 63 11.71 0.02 -6.87
CA ARG A 63 12.50 1.26 -6.84
C ARG A 63 12.41 1.95 -5.49
N VAL A 64 11.22 2.01 -4.91
CA VAL A 64 10.99 2.57 -3.57
C VAL A 64 11.77 1.78 -2.51
N LYS A 65 11.73 0.45 -2.57
CA LYS A 65 12.49 -0.42 -1.67
C LYS A 65 14.00 -0.19 -1.74
N GLU A 66 14.55 -0.07 -2.96
CA GLU A 66 15.98 0.21 -3.17
C GLU A 66 16.39 1.56 -2.54
N ILE A 67 15.58 2.60 -2.75
CA ILE A 67 15.85 3.95 -2.23
C ILE A 67 15.82 3.97 -0.71
N VAL A 68 14.80 3.36 -0.10
CA VAL A 68 14.67 3.29 1.35
C VAL A 68 15.82 2.49 1.97
N LYS A 69 16.17 1.37 1.38
CA LYS A 69 17.31 0.56 1.82
C LYS A 69 18.62 1.33 1.75
N LYS A 70 18.83 2.08 0.68
CA LYS A 70 20.08 2.83 0.46
C LYS A 70 20.22 4.06 1.35
N HIS A 71 19.14 4.80 1.58
CA HIS A 71 19.20 6.14 2.19
C HIS A 71 18.50 6.25 3.54
N SER A 72 17.63 5.33 3.90
CA SER A 72 16.75 5.45 5.05
C SER A 72 16.70 4.19 5.94
N GLN A 73 17.64 3.28 5.74
CA GLN A 73 17.70 1.99 6.41
C GLN A 73 17.75 2.10 7.94
N PHE A 74 18.43 3.11 8.46
CA PHE A 74 18.70 3.29 9.89
C PHE A 74 17.86 4.38 10.57
N ILE A 75 16.78 4.81 9.92
CA ILE A 75 15.83 5.74 10.54
C ILE A 75 15.11 5.03 11.69
N GLY A 76 15.07 5.68 12.87
CA GLY A 76 14.52 5.12 14.11
C GLY A 76 13.00 5.01 14.17
N TYR A 77 12.30 5.36 13.08
CA TYR A 77 10.84 5.25 12.94
C TYR A 77 10.49 4.28 11.82
N PRO A 78 9.39 3.51 11.96
CA PRO A 78 9.01 2.54 10.94
C PRO A 78 8.65 3.22 9.63
N ILE A 79 9.26 2.74 8.55
CA ILE A 79 8.93 3.12 7.17
C ILE A 79 8.16 1.97 6.56
N LYS A 80 6.90 2.20 6.20
CA LYS A 80 6.00 1.20 5.65
C LYS A 80 5.69 1.52 4.20
N LEU A 81 5.76 0.51 3.35
CA LEU A 81 5.31 0.58 1.97
C LEU A 81 3.98 -0.16 1.86
N VAL A 82 2.97 0.56 1.38
CA VAL A 82 1.66 -0.03 1.07
C VAL A 82 1.77 -0.70 -0.28
N VAL A 83 1.69 -2.04 -0.30
CA VAL A 83 1.82 -2.84 -1.51
C VAL A 83 0.52 -3.58 -1.80
N GLN A 84 0.17 -3.67 -3.08
CA GLN A 84 -0.93 -4.48 -3.55
C GLN A 84 -0.41 -5.85 -3.93
N LYS A 85 -0.90 -6.90 -3.26
CA LYS A 85 -0.54 -8.29 -3.50
C LYS A 85 -1.74 -9.08 -4.01
N GLU A 86 -1.45 -10.13 -4.74
CA GLU A 86 -2.46 -11.09 -5.21
C GLU A 86 -2.22 -12.42 -4.51
N ARG A 87 -3.31 -13.04 -4.05
CA ARG A 87 -3.29 -14.40 -3.53
C ARG A 87 -4.32 -15.25 -4.26
N GLU A 88 -4.01 -16.51 -4.45
CA GLU A 88 -4.94 -17.48 -4.98
C GLU A 88 -5.70 -18.14 -3.82
N ILE A 89 -7.02 -18.08 -3.84
CA ILE A 89 -7.88 -18.76 -2.89
C ILE A 89 -8.59 -19.89 -3.64
N GLU A 90 -8.52 -21.11 -3.09
CA GLU A 90 -9.34 -22.22 -3.55
C GLU A 90 -10.67 -22.18 -2.80
N VAL A 91 -11.77 -21.89 -3.52
CA VAL A 91 -13.12 -21.89 -2.97
C VAL A 91 -13.82 -23.16 -3.42
N SER A 92 -14.38 -23.94 -2.48
CA SER A 92 -15.23 -25.07 -2.80
C SER A 92 -16.64 -24.59 -3.13
N ASP A 93 -17.32 -25.27 -4.11
CA ASP A 93 -18.68 -24.90 -4.54
C ASP A 93 -19.72 -24.84 -3.39
N ASP A 94 -19.49 -25.54 -2.28
CA ASP A 94 -20.34 -25.54 -1.08
C ASP A 94 -20.29 -24.24 -0.28
N GLU A 95 -19.25 -23.38 -0.45
CA GLU A 95 -19.13 -22.09 0.23
C GLU A 95 -19.78 -20.94 -0.57
N GLU A 96 -19.82 -21.03 -1.91
CA GLU A 96 -20.50 -20.06 -2.76
C GLU A 96 -22.03 -20.07 -2.53
N GLU A 97 -22.65 -21.23 -2.32
CA GLU A 97 -24.08 -21.33 -2.03
C GLU A 97 -24.46 -20.70 -0.67
N LYS A 98 -23.55 -20.63 0.28
CA LYS A 98 -23.78 -19.99 1.59
C LYS A 98 -23.56 -18.49 1.60
N GLU A 99 -22.75 -17.95 0.71
CA GLU A 99 -22.58 -16.50 0.55
C GLU A 99 -23.73 -15.89 -0.24
N ASP A 100 -24.21 -16.56 -1.28
CA ASP A 100 -25.40 -16.14 -2.05
C ASP A 100 -26.68 -16.12 -1.20
N ASP A 101 -26.81 -17.05 -0.24
CA ASP A 101 -27.97 -17.12 0.66
C ASP A 101 -27.90 -16.06 1.78
N LYS A 102 -26.70 -15.59 2.14
CA LYS A 102 -26.52 -14.48 3.10
C LYS A 102 -26.72 -13.09 2.49
N GLU A 103 -26.48 -12.95 1.17
CA GLU A 103 -26.73 -11.69 0.47
C GLU A 103 -28.22 -11.42 0.22
N LYS A 104 -29.06 -12.47 0.26
CA LYS A 104 -30.52 -12.34 0.06
C LYS A 104 -31.31 -11.97 1.31
N GLU A 105 -30.72 -11.98 2.51
CA GLU A 105 -31.39 -11.69 3.77
C GLU A 105 -30.96 -10.39 4.49
N LYS A 106 -30.31 -9.42 3.83
CA LYS A 106 -30.10 -8.10 4.43
C LYS A 106 -30.96 -7.04 3.78
N PRO A 107 -31.80 -6.33 4.57
CA PRO A 107 -32.59 -5.22 4.05
C PRO A 107 -31.68 -4.02 3.74
N GLU A 108 -32.09 -3.32 2.68
CA GLU A 108 -31.53 -2.05 2.24
C GLU A 108 -31.28 -1.10 3.41
N GLU A 109 -30.03 -0.73 3.62
CA GLU A 109 -29.67 0.61 4.11
C GLU A 109 -28.19 0.93 3.85
N GLU A 110 -28.04 2.08 3.16
CA GLU A 110 -26.87 2.94 3.04
C GLU A 110 -25.67 2.52 2.18
N LYS A 111 -25.74 3.07 0.95
CA LYS A 111 -24.59 3.36 0.09
C LYS A 111 -23.55 4.20 0.82
N LYS A 112 -22.34 3.69 0.95
CA LYS A 112 -21.13 4.51 0.93
C LYS A 112 -20.08 3.86 0.03
N GLU A 113 -19.68 4.64 -0.96
CA GLU A 113 -18.62 4.42 -1.92
C GLU A 113 -17.31 3.99 -1.24
N GLY A 114 -16.69 3.00 -1.81
CA GLY A 114 -15.34 2.61 -1.44
C GLY A 114 -14.85 1.42 -2.24
N GLY A 115 -14.07 1.68 -3.29
CA GLY A 115 -13.11 0.72 -3.82
C GLY A 115 -13.66 -0.33 -4.77
N ASP A 116 -13.41 -0.08 -6.03
CA ASP A 116 -13.52 -0.99 -7.15
C ASP A 116 -12.58 -2.20 -6.95
N ASP A 117 -13.08 -3.29 -6.37
CA ASP A 117 -12.42 -4.60 -6.34
C ASP A 117 -13.03 -5.48 -7.44
N GLU A 118 -12.54 -5.32 -8.67
CA GLU A 118 -12.85 -6.27 -9.73
C GLU A 118 -12.11 -7.59 -9.50
N ALA A 119 -12.79 -8.57 -8.95
CA ALA A 119 -12.35 -9.96 -8.96
C ALA A 119 -12.52 -10.53 -10.38
N LYS A 120 -11.41 -10.69 -11.12
CA LYS A 120 -11.42 -11.45 -12.38
C LYS A 120 -11.38 -12.93 -12.08
N VAL A 121 -12.42 -13.64 -12.51
CA VAL A 121 -12.48 -15.11 -12.53
C VAL A 121 -11.88 -15.55 -13.86
N GLU A 122 -10.73 -16.23 -13.87
CA GLU A 122 -10.20 -16.94 -15.02
C GLU A 122 -10.50 -18.42 -14.86
N ASP A 123 -11.30 -18.97 -15.78
CA ASP A 123 -11.51 -20.41 -15.93
C ASP A 123 -10.25 -21.03 -16.55
N VAL A 124 -9.56 -21.87 -15.80
CA VAL A 124 -8.50 -22.73 -16.31
C VAL A 124 -9.12 -24.11 -16.55
N GLU A 125 -9.37 -24.45 -17.82
CA GLU A 125 -9.68 -25.81 -18.23
C GLU A 125 -8.43 -26.66 -18.18
N ASP A 126 -8.40 -27.64 -17.28
CA ASP A 126 -7.42 -28.73 -17.32
C ASP A 126 -8.14 -30.04 -17.58
N THR A 127 -7.70 -30.74 -18.65
CA THR A 127 -8.32 -31.94 -19.20
C THR A 127 -7.85 -33.21 -18.50
N GLU A 128 -8.85 -34.03 -18.12
CA GLU A 128 -8.86 -35.49 -17.91
C GLU A 128 -7.93 -36.10 -16.84
N ASP A 129 -8.50 -36.39 -15.64
CA ASP A 129 -8.52 -37.75 -15.17
C ASP A 129 -9.68 -37.98 -14.18
N LYS A 130 -10.28 -39.18 -14.28
CA LYS A 130 -11.49 -39.58 -13.57
C LYS A 130 -11.18 -39.89 -12.12
N GLU A 131 -11.65 -39.08 -11.20
CA GLU A 131 -12.28 -39.50 -9.94
C GLU A 131 -12.83 -38.25 -9.25
N LYS A 132 -14.06 -38.35 -8.76
CA LYS A 132 -14.86 -37.39 -7.98
C LYS A 132 -14.05 -36.28 -7.24
N ASP A 133 -13.49 -35.32 -7.94
CA ASP A 133 -12.97 -34.12 -7.35
C ASP A 133 -13.99 -33.00 -7.53
N LYS A 134 -14.49 -32.51 -6.41
CA LYS A 134 -15.26 -31.27 -6.33
C LYS A 134 -14.44 -30.20 -7.03
N LYS A 135 -15.00 -29.59 -8.09
CA LYS A 135 -14.35 -28.53 -8.84
C LYS A 135 -14.01 -27.38 -7.88
N LYS A 136 -12.73 -27.27 -7.53
CA LYS A 136 -12.22 -26.14 -6.79
C LYS A 136 -11.96 -25.02 -7.77
N LYS A 137 -12.68 -23.91 -7.62
CA LYS A 137 -12.41 -22.69 -8.38
C LYS A 137 -11.28 -21.93 -7.68
N LYS A 138 -10.26 -21.57 -8.44
CA LYS A 138 -9.19 -20.66 -7.98
C LYS A 138 -9.63 -19.23 -8.23
N ILE A 139 -9.78 -18.47 -7.16
CA ILE A 139 -10.09 -17.04 -7.22
C ILE A 139 -8.84 -16.28 -6.86
N LYS A 140 -8.44 -15.34 -7.72
CA LYS A 140 -7.35 -14.38 -7.40
C LYS A 140 -7.94 -13.21 -6.64
N GLU A 141 -7.54 -13.07 -5.38
CA GLU A 141 -7.90 -11.96 -4.53
C GLU A 141 -6.75 -10.97 -4.46
N LYS A 142 -7.04 -9.70 -4.72
CA LYS A 142 -6.12 -8.59 -4.51
C LYS A 142 -6.28 -8.07 -3.09
N TYR A 143 -5.18 -7.95 -2.36
CA TYR A 143 -5.18 -7.39 -1.02
C TYR A 143 -4.06 -6.38 -0.85
N VAL A 144 -4.24 -5.46 0.08
CA VAL A 144 -3.27 -4.43 0.42
C VAL A 144 -2.56 -4.81 1.71
N GLU A 145 -1.25 -4.74 1.72
CA GLU A 145 -0.42 -5.05 2.88
C GLU A 145 0.57 -3.91 3.12
N ASP A 146 0.75 -3.56 4.39
CA ASP A 146 1.79 -2.64 4.84
C ASP A 146 3.09 -3.42 5.08
N GLU A 147 4.08 -3.21 4.24
CA GLU A 147 5.40 -3.83 4.38
C GLU A 147 6.37 -2.84 5.03
N GLU A 148 6.92 -3.20 6.18
CA GLU A 148 7.93 -2.39 6.84
C GLU A 148 9.30 -2.60 6.19
N LEU A 149 9.91 -1.52 5.70
CA LEU A 149 11.15 -1.56 4.93
C LEU A 149 12.43 -1.42 5.77
N ASN A 150 12.34 -0.87 6.97
CA ASN A 150 13.48 -0.61 7.85
C ASN A 150 13.41 -1.35 9.18
N LYS A 151 13.15 -2.65 9.14
CA LYS A 151 13.05 -3.50 10.34
C LYS A 151 14.37 -3.64 11.09
N THR A 152 15.50 -3.51 10.39
CA THR A 152 16.83 -3.68 10.97
C THR A 152 17.23 -2.44 11.74
N LYS A 153 17.44 -2.59 13.04
CA LYS A 153 17.99 -1.52 13.87
C LYS A 153 19.49 -1.39 13.59
N PRO A 154 20.05 -0.15 13.59
CA PRO A 154 21.47 0.05 13.44
C PRO A 154 22.26 -0.65 14.56
N ILE A 155 23.46 -1.11 14.24
CA ILE A 155 24.30 -1.87 15.20
C ILE A 155 24.62 -1.08 16.47
N TRP A 156 24.74 0.24 16.40
CA TRP A 156 25.02 1.12 17.57
C TRP A 156 23.85 1.28 18.54
N MET A 157 22.63 0.86 18.17
CA MET A 157 21.44 0.86 19.02
C MET A 157 21.12 -0.52 19.60
N ARG A 158 21.88 -1.54 19.20
CA ARG A 158 21.70 -2.92 19.66
C ARG A 158 22.66 -3.22 20.81
N ASN A 159 22.32 -4.23 21.61
CA ASN A 159 23.23 -4.69 22.66
C ASN A 159 24.51 -5.24 22.01
N PRO A 160 25.71 -4.77 22.44
CA PRO A 160 27.00 -5.24 21.89
C PRO A 160 27.18 -6.77 21.92
N ASP A 161 26.60 -7.43 22.90
CA ASP A 161 26.70 -8.89 23.06
C ASP A 161 25.89 -9.65 22.00
N ASP A 162 24.91 -8.99 21.38
CA ASP A 162 24.05 -9.58 20.34
C ASP A 162 24.58 -9.33 18.91
N ILE A 163 25.69 -8.60 18.77
CA ILE A 163 26.25 -8.23 17.47
C ILE A 163 27.40 -9.17 17.13
N THR A 164 27.27 -9.88 16.00
CA THR A 164 28.30 -10.80 15.53
C THR A 164 29.44 -10.05 14.80
N GLN A 165 30.61 -10.71 14.73
CA GLN A 165 31.77 -10.18 14.00
C GLN A 165 31.48 -9.99 12.50
N GLU A 166 30.60 -10.85 11.94
CA GLU A 166 30.17 -10.78 10.54
C GLU A 166 29.32 -9.53 10.29
N GLU A 167 28.38 -9.21 11.20
CA GLU A 167 27.56 -8.01 11.11
C GLU A 167 28.38 -6.71 11.18
N TYR A 168 29.49 -6.73 11.93
CA TYR A 168 30.45 -5.61 11.92
C TYR A 168 31.19 -5.48 10.60
N GLY A 169 31.45 -6.58 9.91
CA GLY A 169 32.12 -6.58 8.61
C GLY A 169 31.26 -6.14 7.44
N GLU A 170 29.93 -6.33 7.56
CA GLU A 170 28.97 -5.90 6.54
C GLU A 170 28.59 -4.42 6.66
N PHE A 171 28.75 -3.81 7.83
CA PHE A 171 28.46 -2.39 8.08
C PHE A 171 29.58 -1.48 7.57
#